data_2efceb2d44088d8899d5f49b9daca9cd
#
_entry.id   2efceb2d44088d8899d5f49b9daca9cd
#
_cell.length_a   1.000
_cell.length_b   1.000
_cell.length_c   1.000
_cell.angle_alpha   90.00
_cell.angle_beta   90.00
_cell.angle_gamma   90.00
#
_symmetry.space_group_name_H-M   'P 1'
#
loop_
_entity.id
_entity.type
_entity.pdbx_description
1 polymer ?
#
loop_
_entity_poly.entity_id
_entity_poly.type
_entity_poly.pdbx_seq_one_letter_code
_entity_poly.pdbx_strand_id
1 'polypeptide(L)'
;MHPISHQNVNKMKKKVLSIVLASALIGTMMAQEVEHRKEVYVIKAGKASAINTATPVEQKEIGKAVMEFMYDFKYLTDTTDVSRNETDRMTLQVTYGMSKFTSFRAMQIDSLIRVSTAEQIRANPDSYIGGETFSIYKNYPQGRFTVIDKVSTDWFLYEEDIPVQEWTLTDETCEILGYECKSAVCDFRGRRWRAFYTDSVPVADGPWKFGGLPGFIMQVYDEGHQYEFTCVGINSKADRAITIPDVPFNKATRAKFYATKLRFDTDPFGYMMNVNGVNVQVKGADGQPRTDITQPRTLQYDYIERDWK
;
A
#
# COMPACT_ATOMS: atom_id res chain seq x y z
N MET A 1 37.99 27.64 7.74
CA MET A 1 37.07 26.50 7.58
C MET A 1 36.96 25.78 8.92
N HIS A 2 35.87 26.00 9.65
CA HIS A 2 35.63 25.29 10.91
C HIS A 2 34.89 23.99 10.62
N PRO A 3 35.31 22.86 11.19
CA PRO A 3 34.62 21.60 11.02
C PRO A 3 33.28 21.64 11.76
N ILE A 4 32.19 21.34 11.04
CA ILE A 4 30.86 21.15 11.64
C ILE A 4 30.95 19.96 12.58
N SER A 5 30.71 20.17 13.87
CA SER A 5 30.86 19.12 14.88
C SER A 5 29.87 17.97 14.65
N HIS A 6 30.34 16.73 14.84
CA HIS A 6 29.55 15.50 14.77
C HIS A 6 28.27 15.53 15.64
N GLN A 7 28.20 16.37 16.65
CA GLN A 7 27.03 16.57 17.50
C GLN A 7 25.86 17.26 16.77
N ASN A 8 26.13 18.19 15.85
CA ASN A 8 25.07 18.86 15.07
C ASN A 8 24.45 17.97 14.00
N VAL A 9 25.24 17.10 13.39
CA VAL A 9 24.74 16.13 12.40
C VAL A 9 23.84 15.09 13.07
N ASN A 10 24.19 14.63 14.28
CA ASN A 10 23.37 13.69 15.03
C ASN A 10 22.06 14.32 15.56
N LYS A 11 22.08 15.61 15.90
CA LYS A 11 20.89 16.34 16.35
C LYS A 11 19.92 16.61 15.18
N MET A 12 20.44 16.85 13.98
CA MET A 12 19.65 16.99 12.76
C MET A 12 19.04 15.65 12.31
N LYS A 13 19.80 14.55 12.35
CA LYS A 13 19.32 13.19 12.03
C LYS A 13 18.18 12.76 12.97
N LYS A 14 18.25 13.09 14.26
CA LYS A 14 17.19 12.81 15.24
C LYS A 14 15.89 13.57 14.97
N LYS A 15 15.97 14.84 14.51
CA LYS A 15 14.77 15.64 14.17
C LYS A 15 14.06 15.14 12.90
N VAL A 16 14.82 14.70 11.90
CA VAL A 16 14.25 14.15 10.64
C VAL A 16 13.55 12.83 10.90
N LEU A 17 14.13 11.96 11.74
CA LEU A 17 13.50 10.70 12.13
C LEU A 17 12.18 10.92 12.89
N SER A 18 12.11 11.96 13.72
CA SER A 18 10.89 12.31 14.49
C SER A 18 9.73 12.74 13.60
N ILE A 19 9.98 13.43 12.49
CA ILE A 19 8.96 13.98 11.62
C ILE A 19 8.39 12.90 10.68
N VAL A 20 9.23 12.02 10.16
CA VAL A 20 8.83 11.03 9.15
C VAL A 20 8.16 9.80 9.76
N LEU A 21 8.64 9.33 10.93
CA LEU A 21 7.93 8.27 11.68
C LEU A 21 6.59 8.76 12.22
N ALA A 22 6.50 10.03 12.62
CA ALA A 22 5.24 10.66 13.01
C ALA A 22 4.25 10.71 11.82
N SER A 23 4.70 11.04 10.60
CA SER A 23 3.81 11.11 9.44
C SER A 23 3.35 9.73 8.94
N ALA A 24 4.19 8.70 8.94
CA ALA A 24 3.79 7.33 8.61
C ALA A 24 2.82 6.73 9.65
N LEU A 25 2.98 7.09 10.93
CA LEU A 25 2.05 6.73 11.99
C LEU A 25 0.75 7.53 11.93
N ILE A 26 0.83 8.80 11.56
CA ILE A 26 -0.33 9.70 11.43
C ILE A 26 -1.22 9.22 10.29
N GLY A 27 -0.68 8.80 9.16
CA GLY A 27 -1.47 8.28 8.03
C GLY A 27 -2.37 7.10 8.39
N THR A 28 -1.91 6.17 9.23
CA THR A 28 -2.70 5.04 9.73
C THR A 28 -3.52 5.34 10.99
N MET A 29 -3.19 6.38 11.75
CA MET A 29 -3.91 6.78 12.96
C MET A 29 -4.96 7.86 12.72
N MET A 30 -4.82 8.67 11.65
CA MET A 30 -5.65 9.85 11.39
C MET A 30 -7.02 9.51 10.78
N ALA A 31 -7.29 8.26 10.41
CA ALA A 31 -8.63 7.83 10.01
C ALA A 31 -9.66 7.88 11.17
N GLN A 32 -9.24 8.09 12.38
CA GLN A 32 -10.14 8.04 13.54
C GLN A 32 -10.42 9.36 14.28
N GLU A 33 -9.58 10.39 14.21
CA GLU A 33 -9.90 11.71 14.82
C GLU A 33 -8.86 12.77 14.44
N VAL A 34 -9.16 13.65 13.51
CA VAL A 34 -8.48 14.94 13.38
C VAL A 34 -9.46 16.07 13.39
N GLU A 35 -9.82 16.48 14.58
CA GLU A 35 -10.17 17.87 14.83
C GLU A 35 -9.13 18.49 15.78
N HIS A 36 -8.25 19.29 15.22
CA HIS A 36 -7.45 20.33 15.89
C HIS A 36 -6.69 20.00 17.18
N ARG A 37 -5.59 19.19 17.10
CA ARG A 37 -4.56 19.25 18.15
C ARG A 37 -3.15 19.23 17.56
N LYS A 38 -2.32 20.22 17.86
CA LYS A 38 -0.87 20.20 17.63
C LYS A 38 -0.27 19.20 18.63
N GLU A 39 -0.05 17.97 18.20
CA GLU A 39 0.64 16.96 19.02
C GLU A 39 2.14 16.96 18.70
N VAL A 40 2.96 16.90 19.74
CA VAL A 40 4.42 16.82 19.60
C VAL A 40 4.84 15.39 19.83
N TYR A 41 5.32 14.72 18.77
CA TYR A 41 5.85 13.37 18.86
C TYR A 41 7.35 13.42 19.16
N VAL A 42 7.78 12.81 20.27
CA VAL A 42 9.19 12.67 20.60
C VAL A 42 9.58 11.22 20.42
N ILE A 43 10.25 10.92 19.31
CA ILE A 43 10.81 9.60 19.06
C ILE A 43 12.27 9.61 19.49
N LYS A 44 12.60 8.81 20.51
CA LYS A 44 14.00 8.52 20.86
C LYS A 44 14.37 7.20 20.19
N ALA A 45 15.16 7.28 19.14
CA ALA A 45 15.76 6.10 18.53
C ALA A 45 16.75 5.47 19.51
N GLY A 46 16.56 4.17 19.78
CA GLY A 46 17.57 3.34 20.43
C GLY A 46 18.76 3.07 19.48
N LYS A 47 19.29 1.88 19.45
CA LYS A 47 20.38 1.46 18.54
C LYS A 47 19.96 1.26 17.07
N ALA A 48 18.72 1.57 16.70
CA ALA A 48 18.27 1.47 15.33
C ALA A 48 19.05 2.46 14.45
N SER A 49 19.60 1.98 13.36
CA SER A 49 20.20 2.82 12.32
C SER A 49 19.15 3.82 11.87
N ALA A 50 19.53 5.09 11.76
CA ALA A 50 18.63 6.15 11.29
C ALA A 50 18.08 5.76 9.92
N ILE A 51 16.79 5.42 9.87
CA ILE A 51 16.11 5.10 8.61
C ILE A 51 15.97 6.41 7.87
N ASN A 52 16.71 6.54 6.79
CA ASN A 52 16.62 7.68 5.90
C ASN A 52 15.43 7.45 4.97
N THR A 53 14.22 7.77 5.46
CA THR A 53 12.97 7.57 4.70
C THR A 53 12.82 8.54 3.52
N ALA A 54 13.69 9.54 3.43
CA ALA A 54 13.75 10.48 2.31
C ALA A 54 14.74 10.05 1.22
N THR A 55 15.34 8.87 1.33
CA THR A 55 16.19 8.34 0.25
C THR A 55 15.32 7.66 -0.79
N PRO A 56 15.43 8.02 -2.07
CA PRO A 56 14.74 7.32 -3.14
C PRO A 56 15.09 5.83 -3.10
N VAL A 57 14.09 4.99 -3.24
CA VAL A 57 14.30 3.55 -3.33
C VAL A 57 14.82 3.22 -4.72
N GLU A 58 15.99 2.61 -4.82
CA GLU A 58 16.51 2.13 -6.10
C GLU A 58 15.53 1.14 -6.72
N GLN A 59 15.34 1.23 -8.03
CA GLN A 59 14.39 0.44 -8.80
C GLN A 59 15.12 -0.32 -9.88
N LYS A 60 14.88 -1.61 -9.96
CA LYS A 60 15.33 -2.45 -11.05
C LYS A 60 14.22 -2.57 -12.09
N GLU A 61 14.50 -2.26 -13.34
CA GLU A 61 13.57 -2.49 -14.45
C GLU A 61 13.48 -4.00 -14.73
N ILE A 62 12.24 -4.49 -14.86
CA ILE A 62 11.93 -5.90 -15.16
C ILE A 62 11.08 -6.06 -16.41
N GLY A 63 10.64 -4.97 -17.02
CA GLY A 63 9.86 -4.96 -18.25
C GLY A 63 9.41 -3.56 -18.60
N LYS A 64 8.66 -3.45 -19.70
CA LYS A 64 8.08 -2.21 -20.19
C LYS A 64 6.59 -2.41 -20.44
N ALA A 65 5.76 -1.56 -19.88
CA ALA A 65 4.32 -1.62 -20.07
C ALA A 65 3.95 -1.34 -21.52
N VAL A 66 3.04 -2.13 -22.07
CA VAL A 66 2.41 -1.92 -23.37
C VAL A 66 1.01 -1.34 -23.21
N MET A 67 0.36 -1.62 -22.06
CA MET A 67 -0.90 -1.02 -21.65
C MET A 67 -0.85 -0.67 -20.17
N GLU A 68 -1.56 0.38 -19.80
CA GLU A 68 -1.78 0.75 -18.39
C GLU A 68 -3.27 1.02 -18.15
N PHE A 69 -3.75 0.58 -17.00
CA PHE A 69 -5.11 0.77 -16.56
C PHE A 69 -5.12 1.43 -15.20
N MET A 70 -5.95 2.44 -15.05
CA MET A 70 -6.13 3.16 -13.78
C MET A 70 -7.39 2.66 -13.09
N TYR A 71 -7.28 2.36 -11.80
CA TYR A 71 -8.40 1.95 -10.96
C TYR A 71 -8.55 2.90 -9.78
N ASP A 72 -9.79 3.25 -9.48
CA ASP A 72 -10.13 3.72 -8.14
C ASP A 72 -10.27 2.49 -7.24
N PHE A 73 -9.48 2.44 -6.21
CA PHE A 73 -9.54 1.46 -5.14
C PHE A 73 -10.18 2.12 -3.93
N LYS A 74 -11.33 1.60 -3.50
CA LYS A 74 -12.05 2.04 -2.31
C LYS A 74 -12.12 0.90 -1.32
N TYR A 75 -11.85 1.19 -0.04
CA TYR A 75 -11.98 0.21 1.02
C TYR A 75 -12.48 0.84 2.33
N LEU A 76 -13.20 0.06 3.12
CA LEU A 76 -13.68 0.49 4.43
C LEU A 76 -12.55 0.38 5.47
N THR A 77 -12.41 1.43 6.28
CA THR A 77 -11.55 1.45 7.46
C THR A 77 -12.31 1.10 8.75
N ASP A 78 -13.64 1.04 8.64
CA ASP A 78 -14.54 0.60 9.69
C ASP A 78 -15.72 -0.15 9.05
N THR A 79 -15.85 -1.45 9.31
CA THR A 79 -16.90 -2.29 8.73
C THR A 79 -18.29 -2.02 9.34
N THR A 80 -18.37 -1.26 10.43
CA THR A 80 -19.62 -0.85 11.08
C THR A 80 -20.11 0.52 10.59
N ASP A 81 -19.27 1.28 9.89
CA ASP A 81 -19.59 2.61 9.38
C ASP A 81 -19.09 2.78 7.94
N VAL A 82 -19.99 2.64 6.98
CA VAL A 82 -19.68 2.74 5.54
C VAL A 82 -19.20 4.12 5.09
N SER A 83 -19.39 5.16 5.92
CA SER A 83 -18.84 6.49 5.65
C SER A 83 -17.34 6.56 5.90
N ARG A 84 -16.80 5.65 6.70
CA ARG A 84 -15.37 5.52 6.97
C ARG A 84 -14.69 4.68 5.91
N ASN A 85 -14.37 5.32 4.81
CA ASN A 85 -13.67 4.66 3.71
C ASN A 85 -12.47 5.49 3.28
N GLU A 86 -11.49 4.80 2.73
CA GLU A 86 -10.32 5.37 2.09
C GLU A 86 -10.35 5.06 0.60
N THR A 87 -9.67 5.88 -0.17
CA THR A 87 -9.53 5.69 -1.62
C THR A 87 -8.09 5.89 -2.04
N ASP A 88 -7.64 5.04 -2.97
CA ASP A 88 -6.35 5.24 -3.66
C ASP A 88 -6.53 5.07 -5.16
N ARG A 89 -5.71 5.75 -5.93
CA ARG A 89 -5.60 5.55 -7.36
C ARG A 89 -4.53 4.50 -7.63
N MET A 90 -4.96 3.34 -8.14
CA MET A 90 -4.08 2.24 -8.47
C MET A 90 -3.80 2.19 -9.97
N THR A 91 -2.65 1.65 -10.35
CA THR A 91 -2.32 1.38 -11.75
C THR A 91 -2.01 -0.11 -11.96
N LEU A 92 -2.56 -0.68 -13.02
CA LEU A 92 -2.19 -1.99 -13.54
C LEU A 92 -1.36 -1.75 -14.80
N GLN A 93 -0.09 -2.07 -14.74
CA GLN A 93 0.84 -2.05 -15.86
C GLN A 93 0.92 -3.45 -16.47
N VAL A 94 0.61 -3.58 -17.74
CA VAL A 94 0.59 -4.88 -18.45
C VAL A 94 1.68 -4.90 -19.52
N THR A 95 2.41 -6.00 -19.57
CA THR A 95 3.34 -6.33 -20.63
C THR A 95 3.15 -7.79 -21.09
N TYR A 96 3.95 -8.25 -22.04
CA TYR A 96 3.86 -9.61 -22.53
C TYR A 96 4.25 -10.61 -21.42
N GLY A 97 3.25 -11.36 -20.97
CA GLY A 97 3.42 -12.47 -20.04
C GLY A 97 3.47 -12.09 -18.55
N MET A 98 3.42 -10.80 -18.17
CA MET A 98 3.30 -10.38 -16.77
C MET A 98 2.58 -9.06 -16.62
N SER A 99 2.11 -8.78 -15.40
CA SER A 99 1.60 -7.45 -15.04
C SER A 99 2.02 -7.03 -13.62
N LYS A 100 1.94 -5.72 -13.36
CA LYS A 100 2.18 -5.12 -12.04
C LYS A 100 1.00 -4.26 -11.63
N PHE A 101 0.46 -4.52 -10.46
CA PHE A 101 -0.57 -3.69 -9.83
C PHE A 101 0.02 -2.97 -8.61
N THR A 102 -0.10 -1.64 -8.56
CA THR A 102 0.53 -0.80 -7.53
C THR A 102 -0.17 0.54 -7.40
N SER A 103 0.05 1.25 -6.29
CA SER A 103 -0.46 2.61 -6.10
C SER A 103 0.20 3.60 -7.07
N PHE A 104 -0.63 4.37 -7.78
CA PHE A 104 -0.17 5.46 -8.62
C PHE A 104 0.40 6.60 -7.76
N ARG A 105 -0.23 6.87 -6.62
CA ARG A 105 0.24 7.87 -5.66
C ARG A 105 1.63 7.51 -5.11
N ALA A 106 1.85 6.26 -4.74
CA ALA A 106 3.17 5.80 -4.28
C ALA A 106 4.25 5.97 -5.37
N MET A 107 3.92 5.70 -6.65
CA MET A 107 4.83 5.95 -7.77
C MET A 107 5.14 7.44 -7.97
N GLN A 108 4.13 8.32 -7.81
CA GLN A 108 4.35 9.77 -7.85
C GLN A 108 5.27 10.24 -6.74
N ILE A 109 5.06 9.74 -5.51
CA ILE A 109 5.88 10.08 -4.35
C ILE A 109 7.34 9.64 -4.56
N ASP A 110 7.57 8.40 -5.03
CA ASP A 110 8.93 7.93 -5.32
C ASP A 110 9.62 8.84 -6.37
N SER A 111 8.92 9.21 -7.42
CA SER A 111 9.41 10.15 -8.44
C SER A 111 9.70 11.53 -7.86
N LEU A 112 8.84 12.04 -6.98
CA LEU A 112 8.99 13.33 -6.35
C LEU A 112 10.19 13.36 -5.39
N ILE A 113 10.37 12.31 -4.59
CA ILE A 113 11.51 12.18 -3.67
C ILE A 113 12.84 12.23 -4.42
N ARG A 114 12.92 11.62 -5.62
CA ARG A 114 14.15 11.58 -6.45
C ARG A 114 14.64 12.96 -6.87
N VAL A 115 13.73 13.92 -7.02
CA VAL A 115 14.07 15.28 -7.48
C VAL A 115 14.02 16.32 -6.36
N SER A 116 13.66 15.93 -5.15
CA SER A 116 13.48 16.85 -4.03
C SER A 116 14.68 16.88 -3.10
N THR A 117 14.97 18.07 -2.58
CA THR A 117 15.97 18.22 -1.51
C THR A 117 15.38 17.83 -0.15
N ALA A 118 16.24 17.46 0.78
CA ALA A 118 15.82 17.16 2.16
C ALA A 118 15.13 18.35 2.85
N GLU A 119 15.42 19.59 2.41
CA GLU A 119 14.76 20.79 2.91
C GLU A 119 13.32 20.92 2.37
N GLN A 120 13.12 20.66 1.09
CA GLN A 120 11.79 20.63 0.46
C GLN A 120 10.88 19.57 1.08
N ILE A 121 11.42 18.38 1.34
CA ILE A 121 10.68 17.30 2.02
C ILE A 121 10.28 17.70 3.44
N ARG A 122 11.18 18.34 4.18
CA ARG A 122 10.89 18.84 5.54
C ARG A 122 9.89 19.99 5.57
N ALA A 123 9.91 20.84 4.56
CA ALA A 123 9.00 21.99 4.48
C ALA A 123 7.55 21.56 4.16
N ASN A 124 7.36 20.47 3.40
CA ASN A 124 6.04 19.99 2.95
C ASN A 124 5.92 18.47 3.10
N PRO A 125 6.00 17.90 4.31
CA PRO A 125 6.03 16.45 4.52
C PRO A 125 4.79 15.74 3.97
N ASP A 126 3.62 16.37 4.02
CA ASP A 126 2.35 15.81 3.53
C ASP A 126 2.33 15.54 2.02
N SER A 127 3.17 16.22 1.25
CA SER A 127 3.31 15.97 -0.19
C SER A 127 4.00 14.64 -0.50
N TYR A 128 4.70 14.05 0.47
CA TYR A 128 5.52 12.85 0.33
C TYR A 128 4.95 11.62 1.06
N ILE A 129 3.66 11.66 1.37
CA ILE A 129 2.92 10.55 2.01
C ILE A 129 1.67 10.18 1.23
N GLY A 130 1.14 9.00 1.52
CA GLY A 130 -0.10 8.47 0.94
C GLY A 130 0.13 7.42 -0.13
N GLY A 131 -0.96 6.82 -0.56
CA GLY A 131 -0.99 5.67 -1.45
C GLY A 131 -0.69 4.35 -0.73
N GLU A 132 -1.26 3.29 -1.27
CA GLU A 132 -1.02 1.93 -0.77
C GLU A 132 0.44 1.52 -0.95
N THR A 133 0.97 0.80 0.02
CA THR A 133 2.37 0.39 0.02
C THR A 133 2.65 -0.89 -0.75
N PHE A 134 1.60 -1.66 -1.03
CA PHE A 134 1.76 -2.94 -1.72
C PHE A 134 1.94 -2.80 -3.22
N SER A 135 2.72 -3.72 -3.77
CA SER A 135 2.83 -3.97 -5.22
C SER A 135 2.66 -5.46 -5.47
N ILE A 136 1.86 -5.81 -6.46
CA ILE A 136 1.61 -7.20 -6.86
C ILE A 136 2.11 -7.38 -8.28
N TYR A 137 3.02 -8.31 -8.44
CA TYR A 137 3.54 -8.74 -9.74
C TYR A 137 2.88 -10.08 -10.07
N LYS A 138 2.13 -10.11 -11.16
CA LYS A 138 1.45 -11.31 -11.63
C LYS A 138 2.31 -11.99 -12.68
N ASN A 139 2.43 -13.31 -12.55
CA ASN A 139 3.23 -14.15 -13.41
C ASN A 139 4.73 -13.75 -13.45
N TYR A 140 5.22 -13.25 -12.32
CA TYR A 140 6.62 -12.90 -12.10
C TYR A 140 7.06 -13.32 -10.68
N PRO A 141 7.82 -14.42 -10.57
CA PRO A 141 8.20 -15.40 -11.63
C PRO A 141 6.99 -16.06 -12.31
N GLN A 142 7.22 -16.69 -13.44
CA GLN A 142 6.17 -17.35 -14.20
C GLN A 142 5.33 -18.29 -13.32
N GLY A 143 4.01 -18.23 -13.41
CA GLY A 143 3.06 -19.02 -12.64
C GLY A 143 2.85 -18.54 -11.20
N ARG A 144 3.46 -17.42 -10.79
CA ARG A 144 3.39 -16.94 -9.41
C ARG A 144 2.92 -15.50 -9.30
N PHE A 145 2.34 -15.19 -8.13
CA PHE A 145 2.28 -13.83 -7.64
C PHE A 145 3.53 -13.55 -6.79
N THR A 146 4.19 -12.43 -7.05
CA THR A 146 5.12 -11.80 -6.10
C THR A 146 4.45 -10.59 -5.49
N VAL A 147 4.29 -10.58 -4.19
CA VAL A 147 3.72 -9.46 -3.44
C VAL A 147 4.83 -8.82 -2.62
N ILE A 148 4.98 -7.52 -2.80
CA ILE A 148 5.88 -6.67 -2.02
C ILE A 148 5.01 -5.67 -1.28
N ASP A 149 5.22 -5.56 0.02
CA ASP A 149 4.52 -4.61 0.88
C ASP A 149 5.41 -4.19 2.05
N LYS A 150 4.97 -3.22 2.81
CA LYS A 150 5.67 -2.73 4.00
C LYS A 150 4.89 -3.05 5.28
N VAL A 151 5.63 -3.38 6.32
CA VAL A 151 5.14 -3.36 7.69
C VAL A 151 6.04 -2.42 8.47
N SER A 152 5.51 -1.30 8.93
CA SER A 152 6.33 -0.19 9.44
C SER A 152 7.29 0.31 8.34
N THR A 153 8.59 0.20 8.59
CA THR A 153 9.66 0.62 7.66
C THR A 153 10.27 -0.56 6.91
N ASP A 154 9.91 -1.77 7.26
CA ASP A 154 10.50 -2.98 6.74
C ASP A 154 9.81 -3.44 5.47
N TRP A 155 10.60 -3.77 4.46
CA TRP A 155 10.11 -4.35 3.22
C TRP A 155 9.93 -5.84 3.36
N PHE A 156 8.74 -6.33 2.99
CA PHE A 156 8.40 -7.72 2.94
C PHE A 156 8.17 -8.17 1.51
N LEU A 157 8.55 -9.39 1.21
CA LEU A 157 8.27 -10.07 -0.04
C LEU A 157 7.76 -11.47 0.26
N TYR A 158 6.61 -11.81 -0.33
CA TYR A 158 6.19 -13.21 -0.40
C TYR A 158 5.76 -13.59 -1.80
N GLU A 159 5.94 -14.85 -2.11
CA GLU A 159 5.51 -15.44 -3.37
C GLU A 159 4.49 -16.54 -3.10
N GLU A 160 3.51 -16.66 -3.98
CA GLU A 160 2.53 -17.73 -3.96
C GLU A 160 2.18 -18.15 -5.39
N ASP A 161 1.77 -19.40 -5.55
CA ASP A 161 1.27 -19.86 -6.85
C ASP A 161 -0.03 -19.12 -7.21
N ILE A 162 -0.23 -18.81 -8.49
CA ILE A 162 -1.46 -18.18 -8.95
C ILE A 162 -2.60 -19.19 -8.82
N PRO A 163 -3.54 -18.99 -7.88
CA PRO A 163 -4.64 -19.93 -7.71
C PRO A 163 -5.66 -19.77 -8.85
N VAL A 164 -6.30 -20.86 -9.20
CA VAL A 164 -7.46 -20.81 -10.10
C VAL A 164 -8.61 -20.10 -9.40
N GLN A 165 -9.20 -19.12 -10.07
CA GLN A 165 -10.41 -18.44 -9.62
C GLN A 165 -11.61 -19.04 -10.37
N GLU A 166 -12.48 -19.74 -9.63
CA GLU A 166 -13.63 -20.41 -10.21
C GLU A 166 -14.79 -19.43 -10.37
N TRP A 167 -14.82 -18.75 -11.52
CA TRP A 167 -15.85 -17.77 -11.84
C TRP A 167 -17.13 -18.45 -12.35
N THR A 168 -18.25 -18.05 -11.77
CA THR A 168 -19.60 -18.36 -12.26
C THR A 168 -20.16 -17.13 -12.96
N LEU A 169 -20.46 -17.25 -14.25
CA LEU A 169 -21.05 -16.16 -15.03
C LEU A 169 -22.48 -15.90 -14.57
N THR A 170 -22.90 -14.62 -14.60
CA THR A 170 -24.27 -14.21 -14.29
C THR A 170 -24.85 -13.39 -15.44
N ASP A 171 -26.17 -13.16 -15.42
CA ASP A 171 -26.89 -12.46 -16.50
C ASP A 171 -26.83 -10.93 -16.38
N GLU A 172 -26.21 -10.41 -15.33
CA GLU A 172 -26.10 -8.97 -15.13
C GLU A 172 -25.10 -8.37 -16.10
N THR A 173 -25.43 -7.20 -16.63
CA THR A 173 -24.55 -6.41 -17.49
C THR A 173 -24.53 -4.95 -17.03
N CYS A 174 -23.47 -4.24 -17.35
CA CYS A 174 -23.37 -2.81 -17.14
C CYS A 174 -22.45 -2.19 -18.20
N GLU A 175 -22.40 -0.86 -18.24
CA GLU A 175 -21.45 -0.13 -19.06
C GLU A 175 -20.43 0.59 -18.17
N ILE A 176 -19.14 0.41 -18.46
CA ILE A 176 -18.03 1.08 -17.76
C ILE A 176 -17.08 1.66 -18.81
N LEU A 177 -16.84 2.97 -18.76
CA LEU A 177 -16.02 3.70 -19.73
C LEU A 177 -16.44 3.49 -21.20
N GLY A 178 -17.74 3.27 -21.47
CA GLY A 178 -18.26 3.00 -22.80
C GLY A 178 -18.09 1.55 -23.28
N TYR A 179 -17.61 0.66 -22.41
CA TYR A 179 -17.52 -0.78 -22.69
C TYR A 179 -18.70 -1.53 -22.07
N GLU A 180 -19.36 -2.33 -22.87
CA GLU A 180 -20.33 -3.30 -22.34
C GLU A 180 -19.59 -4.37 -21.54
N CYS A 181 -20.06 -4.61 -20.32
CA CYS A 181 -19.44 -5.54 -19.38
C CYS A 181 -20.44 -6.62 -18.98
N LYS A 182 -19.96 -7.86 -18.96
CA LYS A 182 -20.65 -9.06 -18.45
C LYS A 182 -20.22 -9.25 -17.01
N SER A 183 -21.06 -9.92 -16.19
CA SER A 183 -20.71 -10.15 -14.80
C SER A 183 -20.43 -11.61 -14.47
N ALA A 184 -19.62 -11.79 -13.43
CA ALA A 184 -19.28 -13.09 -12.86
C ALA A 184 -19.08 -12.97 -11.35
N VAL A 185 -19.26 -14.07 -10.63
CA VAL A 185 -19.02 -14.16 -9.18
C VAL A 185 -18.05 -15.29 -8.88
N CYS A 186 -17.23 -15.12 -7.83
CA CYS A 186 -16.38 -16.19 -7.32
C CYS A 186 -16.15 -16.04 -5.81
N ASP A 187 -15.81 -17.16 -5.16
CA ASP A 187 -15.26 -17.15 -3.82
C ASP A 187 -13.74 -17.14 -3.91
N PHE A 188 -13.10 -16.08 -3.39
CA PHE A 188 -11.66 -15.92 -3.47
C PHE A 188 -11.12 -15.20 -2.24
N ARG A 189 -10.06 -15.73 -1.65
CA ARG A 189 -9.39 -15.18 -0.47
C ARG A 189 -10.32 -14.94 0.73
N GLY A 190 -11.29 -15.86 0.92
CA GLY A 190 -12.24 -15.81 2.04
C GLY A 190 -13.33 -14.75 1.90
N ARG A 191 -13.54 -14.23 0.69
CA ARG A 191 -14.61 -13.30 0.32
C ARG A 191 -15.33 -13.78 -0.92
N ARG A 192 -16.61 -13.43 -1.02
CA ARG A 192 -17.36 -13.58 -2.25
C ARG A 192 -17.29 -12.28 -3.04
N TRP A 193 -16.88 -12.39 -4.29
CA TRP A 193 -16.62 -11.28 -5.19
C TRP A 193 -17.57 -11.28 -6.37
N ARG A 194 -17.92 -10.08 -6.83
CA ARG A 194 -18.58 -9.84 -8.11
C ARG A 194 -17.66 -9.01 -8.99
N ALA A 195 -17.45 -9.47 -10.21
CA ALA A 195 -16.67 -8.77 -11.22
C ALA A 195 -17.54 -8.41 -12.42
N PHE A 196 -17.26 -7.26 -13.03
CA PHE A 196 -17.73 -6.86 -14.36
C PHE A 196 -16.54 -6.81 -15.30
N TYR A 197 -16.61 -7.55 -16.39
CA TYR A 197 -15.49 -7.70 -17.33
C TYR A 197 -15.95 -7.54 -18.77
N THR A 198 -15.02 -7.15 -19.66
CA THR A 198 -15.28 -6.98 -21.10
C THR A 198 -14.25 -7.74 -21.92
N ASP A 199 -14.70 -8.36 -23.02
CA ASP A 199 -13.85 -8.99 -24.03
C ASP A 199 -13.37 -7.99 -25.12
N SER A 200 -13.88 -6.77 -25.09
CA SER A 200 -13.48 -5.70 -26.03
C SER A 200 -12.11 -5.11 -25.76
N VAL A 201 -11.51 -5.36 -24.60
CA VAL A 201 -10.14 -5.01 -24.28
C VAL A 201 -9.26 -6.25 -24.46
N PRO A 202 -8.17 -6.19 -25.25
CA PRO A 202 -7.38 -7.38 -25.63
C PRO A 202 -6.41 -7.83 -24.52
N VAL A 203 -6.86 -7.83 -23.28
CA VAL A 203 -6.12 -8.22 -22.08
C VAL A 203 -7.03 -9.02 -21.16
N ALA A 204 -6.66 -10.24 -20.81
CA ALA A 204 -7.35 -11.06 -19.81
C ALA A 204 -6.65 -10.91 -18.45
N ASP A 205 -6.89 -9.79 -17.78
CA ASP A 205 -6.29 -9.42 -16.49
C ASP A 205 -7.28 -8.57 -15.68
N GLY A 206 -6.90 -8.16 -14.46
CA GLY A 206 -7.71 -7.33 -13.58
C GLY A 206 -6.91 -6.68 -12.46
N PRO A 207 -7.56 -5.92 -11.56
CA PRO A 207 -6.88 -5.29 -10.44
C PRO A 207 -6.45 -6.33 -9.39
N TRP A 208 -5.58 -5.93 -8.50
CA TRP A 208 -5.08 -6.74 -7.38
C TRP A 208 -4.64 -8.14 -7.84
N LYS A 209 -5.17 -9.21 -7.26
CA LYS A 209 -4.88 -10.61 -7.62
C LYS A 209 -5.93 -11.22 -8.56
N PHE A 210 -6.88 -10.42 -9.05
CA PHE A 210 -7.94 -10.93 -9.92
C PHE A 210 -7.46 -11.20 -11.34
N GLY A 211 -8.07 -12.22 -11.95
CA GLY A 211 -7.84 -12.66 -13.30
C GLY A 211 -8.69 -13.90 -13.63
N GLY A 212 -8.40 -14.59 -14.74
CA GLY A 212 -9.05 -15.85 -15.08
C GLY A 212 -10.42 -15.73 -15.75
N LEU A 213 -10.96 -14.51 -15.94
CA LEU A 213 -12.13 -14.28 -16.80
C LEU A 213 -11.69 -14.16 -18.27
N PRO A 214 -12.58 -14.46 -19.23
CA PRO A 214 -12.28 -14.36 -20.66
C PRO A 214 -12.34 -12.90 -21.15
N GLY A 215 -11.61 -12.00 -20.48
CA GLY A 215 -11.56 -10.57 -20.76
C GLY A 215 -10.98 -9.76 -19.61
N PHE A 216 -11.01 -8.46 -19.79
CA PHE A 216 -10.47 -7.50 -18.83
C PHE A 216 -11.49 -7.15 -17.75
N ILE A 217 -11.10 -7.23 -16.48
CA ILE A 217 -11.96 -6.92 -15.33
C ILE A 217 -12.00 -5.40 -15.16
N MET A 218 -13.13 -4.80 -15.48
CA MET A 218 -13.37 -3.36 -15.37
C MET A 218 -13.76 -2.93 -13.95
N GLN A 219 -14.50 -3.78 -13.24
CA GLN A 219 -14.86 -3.55 -11.84
C GLN A 219 -14.89 -4.87 -11.10
N VAL A 220 -14.49 -4.84 -9.82
CA VAL A 220 -14.68 -5.96 -8.91
C VAL A 220 -14.86 -5.45 -7.49
N TYR A 221 -15.84 -5.99 -6.76
CA TYR A 221 -16.11 -5.68 -5.38
C TYR A 221 -16.58 -6.92 -4.61
N ASP A 222 -16.34 -6.94 -3.30
CA ASP A 222 -16.89 -7.99 -2.44
C ASP A 222 -18.34 -7.69 -2.05
N GLU A 223 -19.13 -8.73 -1.74
CA GLU A 223 -20.57 -8.59 -1.41
C GLU A 223 -20.87 -7.57 -0.31
N GLY A 224 -19.92 -7.35 0.60
CA GLY A 224 -20.04 -6.36 1.66
C GLY A 224 -19.64 -4.95 1.25
N HIS A 225 -19.22 -4.72 0.00
CA HIS A 225 -18.64 -3.46 -0.48
C HIS A 225 -17.55 -2.91 0.46
N GLN A 226 -16.82 -3.82 1.10
CA GLN A 226 -15.68 -3.45 1.95
C GLN A 226 -14.44 -3.12 1.12
N TYR A 227 -14.34 -3.73 -0.06
CA TYR A 227 -13.27 -3.53 -1.04
C TYR A 227 -13.86 -3.43 -2.44
N GLU A 228 -13.52 -2.38 -3.14
CA GLU A 228 -13.99 -2.14 -4.50
C GLU A 228 -12.87 -1.59 -5.37
N PHE A 229 -12.73 -2.12 -6.58
CA PHE A 229 -11.83 -1.64 -7.63
C PHE A 229 -12.65 -1.32 -8.85
N THR A 230 -12.59 -0.08 -9.34
CA THR A 230 -13.30 0.37 -10.53
C THR A 230 -12.33 0.99 -11.52
N CYS A 231 -12.27 0.47 -12.74
CA CYS A 231 -11.43 1.01 -13.80
C CYS A 231 -11.96 2.39 -14.21
N VAL A 232 -11.08 3.38 -14.21
CA VAL A 232 -11.39 4.79 -14.51
C VAL A 232 -10.56 5.36 -15.66
N GLY A 233 -9.69 4.55 -16.26
CA GLY A 233 -8.88 4.98 -17.39
C GLY A 233 -8.08 3.85 -18.02
N ILE A 234 -7.89 3.93 -19.32
CA ILE A 234 -7.15 2.97 -20.15
C ILE A 234 -6.17 3.72 -21.02
N ASN A 235 -4.90 3.37 -20.93
CA ASN A 235 -3.84 3.82 -21.82
C ASN A 235 -3.33 2.63 -22.67
N SER A 236 -3.77 2.56 -23.90
CA SER A 236 -3.42 1.48 -24.84
C SER A 236 -2.05 1.64 -25.52
N LYS A 237 -1.33 2.72 -25.22
CA LYS A 237 0.00 3.03 -25.78
C LYS A 237 0.95 3.40 -24.64
N ALA A 238 0.98 2.59 -23.58
CA ALA A 238 1.93 2.77 -22.50
C ALA A 238 3.35 2.40 -22.97
N ASP A 239 4.33 3.07 -22.38
CA ASP A 239 5.75 2.76 -22.59
C ASP A 239 6.57 2.90 -21.30
N ARG A 240 5.89 2.99 -20.15
CA ARG A 240 6.53 3.16 -18.85
C ARG A 240 7.24 1.89 -18.41
N ALA A 241 8.42 2.04 -17.80
CA ALA A 241 9.13 0.93 -17.19
C ALA A 241 8.30 0.27 -16.09
N ILE A 242 8.27 -1.05 -16.08
CA ILE A 242 7.80 -1.86 -14.95
C ILE A 242 9.02 -2.15 -14.09
N THR A 243 8.96 -1.73 -12.84
CA THR A 243 10.11 -1.80 -11.93
C THR A 243 9.79 -2.58 -10.67
N ILE A 244 10.83 -3.14 -10.04
CA ILE A 244 10.79 -3.76 -8.72
C ILE A 244 11.79 -3.03 -7.80
N PRO A 245 11.46 -2.76 -6.53
CA PRO A 245 12.40 -2.17 -5.59
C PRO A 245 13.66 -3.03 -5.44
N ASP A 246 14.85 -2.40 -5.50
CA ASP A 246 16.15 -3.06 -5.25
C ASP A 246 16.56 -2.79 -3.79
N VAL A 247 15.94 -3.52 -2.89
CA VAL A 247 16.12 -3.39 -1.45
C VAL A 247 16.23 -4.78 -0.79
N PRO A 248 16.82 -4.88 0.40
CA PRO A 248 16.74 -6.10 1.20
C PRO A 248 15.28 -6.37 1.60
N PHE A 249 14.78 -7.55 1.26
CA PHE A 249 13.44 -8.00 1.63
C PHE A 249 13.47 -8.98 2.79
N ASN A 250 12.55 -8.79 3.73
CA ASN A 250 12.15 -9.83 4.67
C ASN A 250 11.26 -10.85 3.92
N LYS A 251 11.87 -11.96 3.47
CA LYS A 251 11.13 -13.02 2.80
C LYS A 251 10.23 -13.74 3.80
N ALA A 252 8.96 -13.91 3.44
CA ALA A 252 7.95 -14.51 4.30
C ALA A 252 7.03 -15.43 3.48
N THR A 253 6.23 -16.23 4.15
CA THR A 253 5.02 -16.81 3.58
C THR A 253 3.89 -15.79 3.69
N ARG A 254 2.83 -15.93 2.90
CA ARG A 254 1.62 -15.08 2.99
C ARG A 254 1.07 -15.04 4.42
N ALA A 255 0.91 -16.18 5.06
CA ALA A 255 0.43 -16.28 6.44
C ALA A 255 1.33 -15.52 7.43
N LYS A 256 2.65 -15.68 7.33
CA LYS A 256 3.61 -14.97 8.19
C LYS A 256 3.58 -13.46 7.95
N PHE A 257 3.44 -13.02 6.70
CA PHE A 257 3.31 -11.61 6.36
C PHE A 257 2.07 -10.99 7.03
N TYR A 258 0.89 -11.60 6.85
CA TYR A 258 -0.36 -11.08 7.44
C TYR A 258 -0.34 -11.14 8.98
N ALA A 259 0.25 -12.18 9.58
CA ALA A 259 0.43 -12.24 11.03
C ALA A 259 1.32 -11.09 11.54
N THR A 260 2.39 -10.75 10.80
CA THR A 260 3.27 -9.62 11.13
C THR A 260 2.55 -8.30 10.96
N LYS A 261 1.80 -8.13 9.86
CA LYS A 261 0.99 -6.95 9.58
C LYS A 261 -0.08 -6.75 10.67
N LEU A 262 -0.79 -7.81 11.06
CA LEU A 262 -1.78 -7.75 12.14
C LEU A 262 -1.15 -7.29 13.45
N ARG A 263 0.02 -7.82 13.81
CA ARG A 263 0.74 -7.41 15.02
C ARG A 263 1.10 -5.93 14.98
N PHE A 264 1.55 -5.42 13.83
CA PHE A 264 1.83 -3.99 13.65
C PHE A 264 0.55 -3.16 13.71
N ASP A 265 -0.48 -3.53 12.97
CA ASP A 265 -1.72 -2.75 12.86
C ASP A 265 -2.49 -2.71 14.19
N THR A 266 -2.37 -3.74 15.03
CA THR A 266 -3.00 -3.78 16.38
C THR A 266 -2.15 -3.10 17.45
N ASP A 267 -0.82 -3.10 17.33
CA ASP A 267 0.08 -2.48 18.30
C ASP A 267 1.31 -1.87 17.61
N PRO A 268 1.14 -0.76 16.85
CA PRO A 268 2.24 -0.16 16.10
C PRO A 268 3.38 0.34 17.00
N PHE A 269 3.07 0.85 18.19
CA PHE A 269 4.09 1.34 19.12
C PHE A 269 4.88 0.21 19.75
N GLY A 270 4.20 -0.84 20.24
CA GLY A 270 4.86 -2.04 20.76
C GLY A 270 5.68 -2.75 19.69
N TYR A 271 5.18 -2.80 18.45
CA TYR A 271 5.94 -3.35 17.32
C TYR A 271 7.25 -2.55 17.08
N MET A 272 7.17 -1.23 16.98
CA MET A 272 8.35 -0.39 16.77
C MET A 272 9.36 -0.49 17.93
N MET A 273 8.90 -0.54 19.17
CA MET A 273 9.78 -0.72 20.33
C MET A 273 10.48 -2.06 20.34
N ASN A 274 9.72 -3.14 20.09
CA ASN A 274 10.22 -4.51 20.28
C ASN A 274 10.91 -5.09 19.04
N VAL A 275 10.55 -4.66 17.84
CA VAL A 275 11.08 -5.19 16.57
C VAL A 275 12.11 -4.24 15.97
N ASN A 276 11.79 -2.94 15.89
CA ASN A 276 12.67 -1.96 15.28
C ASN A 276 13.61 -1.28 16.31
N GLY A 277 13.48 -1.58 17.62
CA GLY A 277 14.30 -1.00 18.69
C GLY A 277 14.11 0.52 18.87
N VAL A 278 12.96 1.04 18.45
CA VAL A 278 12.62 2.47 18.52
C VAL A 278 11.83 2.74 19.79
N ASN A 279 12.34 3.62 20.66
CA ASN A 279 11.59 4.07 21.83
C ASN A 279 10.70 5.25 21.42
N VAL A 280 9.39 5.04 21.46
CA VAL A 280 8.39 6.04 21.08
C VAL A 280 7.75 6.64 22.35
N GLN A 281 7.85 7.95 22.50
CA GLN A 281 7.10 8.71 23.50
C GLN A 281 6.23 9.73 22.78
N VAL A 282 4.95 9.65 22.99
CA VAL A 282 3.99 10.64 22.48
C VAL A 282 3.63 11.59 23.60
N LYS A 283 3.66 12.89 23.31
CA LYS A 283 3.27 13.94 24.25
C LYS A 283 2.18 14.79 23.64
N GLY A 284 1.17 15.12 24.44
CA GLY A 284 0.16 16.09 24.09
C GLY A 284 0.71 17.51 23.95
N ALA A 285 -0.12 18.44 23.52
CA ALA A 285 0.24 19.86 23.41
C ALA A 285 0.61 20.49 24.77
N ASP A 286 0.15 19.89 25.85
CA ASP A 286 0.48 20.22 27.24
C ASP A 286 1.82 19.65 27.73
N GLY A 287 2.53 18.92 26.86
CA GLY A 287 3.79 18.25 27.16
C GLY A 287 3.66 16.96 27.97
N GLN A 288 2.45 16.55 28.35
CA GLN A 288 2.24 15.33 29.13
C GLN A 288 2.27 14.09 28.22
N PRO A 289 2.72 12.93 28.72
CA PRO A 289 2.68 11.69 27.95
C PRO A 289 1.25 11.30 27.58
N ARG A 290 1.04 10.93 26.31
CA ARG A 290 -0.20 10.41 25.76
C ARG A 290 -0.12 8.89 25.69
N THR A 291 -0.42 8.23 26.80
CA THR A 291 -0.39 6.76 26.87
C THR A 291 -1.62 6.12 26.25
N ASP A 292 -2.71 6.86 26.11
CA ASP A 292 -3.96 6.43 25.50
C ASP A 292 -3.80 6.01 24.03
N ILE A 293 -2.98 6.72 23.26
CA ILE A 293 -2.74 6.45 21.83
C ILE A 293 -1.64 5.42 21.59
N THR A 294 -0.85 5.06 22.62
CA THR A 294 0.21 4.06 22.53
C THR A 294 -0.22 2.66 22.95
N GLN A 295 -1.49 2.48 23.32
CA GLN A 295 -2.03 1.17 23.69
C GLN A 295 -2.38 0.35 22.44
N PRO A 296 -2.33 -0.99 22.53
CA PRO A 296 -2.87 -1.87 21.51
C PRO A 296 -4.36 -1.57 21.23
N ARG A 297 -4.75 -1.71 19.97
CA ARG A 297 -6.12 -1.43 19.49
C ARG A 297 -6.75 -2.65 18.82
N THR A 298 -8.06 -2.68 18.78
CA THR A 298 -8.81 -3.63 17.95
C THR A 298 -9.04 -3.02 16.57
N LEU A 299 -8.76 -3.78 15.51
CA LEU A 299 -9.07 -3.34 14.16
C LEU A 299 -10.58 -3.39 13.93
N GLN A 300 -11.10 -2.35 13.33
CA GLN A 300 -12.52 -2.23 12.96
C GLN A 300 -12.78 -2.70 11.51
N TYR A 301 -11.79 -3.29 10.87
CA TYR A 301 -11.85 -3.78 9.50
C TYR A 301 -11.18 -5.14 9.37
N ASP A 302 -11.55 -5.88 8.33
CA ASP A 302 -10.87 -7.11 7.92
C ASP A 302 -9.86 -6.82 6.82
N TYR A 303 -8.79 -7.58 6.75
CA TYR A 303 -7.93 -7.56 5.58
C TYR A 303 -8.68 -8.06 4.34
N ILE A 304 -8.24 -7.59 3.17
CA ILE A 304 -8.78 -8.02 1.87
C ILE A 304 -8.74 -9.56 1.71
N GLU A 305 -7.70 -10.20 2.25
CA GLU A 305 -7.59 -11.65 2.36
C GLU A 305 -7.98 -12.10 3.76
N ARG A 306 -8.97 -12.97 3.90
CA ARG A 306 -9.42 -13.54 5.18
C ARG A 306 -8.86 -14.94 5.46
N ASP A 307 -8.41 -15.65 4.42
CA ASP A 307 -7.96 -17.06 4.44
C ASP A 307 -6.46 -17.23 4.66
N TRP A 308 -5.81 -16.27 5.29
CA TRP A 308 -4.36 -16.31 5.53
C TRP A 308 -3.95 -17.02 6.84
N LYS A 309 -4.92 -17.31 7.72
CA LYS A 309 -4.74 -17.96 9.03
C LYS A 309 -4.50 -19.45 8.86
#